data_6277fc215c63a4f8057499bc560f09b2
#
_entry.id   6277fc215c63a4f8057499bc560f09b2
#
_cell.length_a   1.000
_cell.length_b   1.000
_cell.length_c   1.000
_cell.angle_alpha   90.00
_cell.angle_beta   90.00
_cell.angle_gamma   90.00
#
_symmetry.space_group_name_H-M   'P 1'
#
loop_
_entity.id
_entity.type
_entity.pdbx_description
1 polymer ?
#
loop_
_entity_poly.entity_id
_entity_poly.type
_entity_poly.pdbx_seq_one_letter_code
_entity_poly.pdbx_strand_id
1 'polypeptide(L)'
;MKCKFELEHIGINTPNPEEAEKLARLLSTLFNLEPRHGQKSEFGGPYFECMKAPFLGTNGHIAMRTPDLTAAVEELKEKGFSFNMDTAAYTDEGKIKNVYLDGEFGGFAIHIMQK
;
A
#
# COMPACT_ATOMS: atom_id res chain seq x y z
N MET A 1 -22.23 -10.95 -2.73
CA MET A 1 -21.10 -11.70 -2.15
C MET A 1 -20.01 -10.72 -1.75
N LYS A 2 -19.46 -10.89 -0.57
CA LYS A 2 -18.43 -10.01 -0.06
C LYS A 2 -17.04 -10.52 -0.41
N CYS A 3 -16.20 -9.65 -0.95
CA CYS A 3 -14.82 -9.96 -1.22
C CYS A 3 -14.03 -10.08 0.09
N LYS A 4 -12.95 -10.84 0.07
CA LYS A 4 -12.04 -10.98 1.19
C LYS A 4 -10.83 -10.09 0.98
N PHE A 5 -10.37 -9.46 2.07
CA PHE A 5 -9.21 -8.58 2.03
C PHE A 5 -8.22 -9.01 3.11
N GLU A 6 -6.95 -8.90 2.80
CA GLU A 6 -5.86 -9.12 3.74
C GLU A 6 -4.92 -7.92 3.69
N LEU A 7 -4.26 -7.65 4.81
CA LEU A 7 -3.23 -6.61 4.81
C LEU A 7 -2.05 -7.05 3.95
N GLU A 8 -1.66 -6.20 2.99
CA GLU A 8 -0.43 -6.41 2.23
C GLU A 8 0.73 -5.73 2.92
N HIS A 9 0.64 -4.41 3.14
CA HIS A 9 1.66 -3.65 3.85
C HIS A 9 1.13 -2.26 4.25
N ILE A 10 1.89 -1.61 5.11
CA ILE A 10 1.65 -0.21 5.48
C ILE A 10 2.88 0.58 5.03
N GLY A 11 2.65 1.57 4.18
CA GLY A 11 3.70 2.49 3.75
C GLY A 11 3.73 3.69 4.67
N ILE A 12 4.92 4.05 5.14
CA ILE A 12 5.10 5.19 6.03
C ILE A 12 5.98 6.20 5.32
N ASN A 13 5.47 7.41 5.12
CA ASN A 13 6.25 8.46 4.46
C ASN A 13 7.34 8.97 5.38
N THR A 14 8.55 9.12 4.83
CA THR A 14 9.65 9.76 5.53
C THR A 14 10.23 10.84 4.60
N PRO A 15 10.99 11.80 5.16
CA PRO A 15 11.48 12.92 4.34
C PRO A 15 12.65 12.55 3.42
N ASN A 16 13.39 11.47 3.71
CA ASN A 16 14.59 11.14 2.94
C ASN A 16 15.02 9.69 3.19
N PRO A 17 15.96 9.17 2.37
CA PRO A 17 16.41 7.78 2.51
C PRO A 17 17.02 7.45 3.88
N GLU A 18 17.70 8.39 4.52
CA GLU A 18 18.31 8.15 5.82
C GLU A 18 17.26 7.91 6.90
N GLU A 19 16.20 8.71 6.90
CA GLU A 19 15.11 8.55 7.86
C GLU A 19 14.32 7.27 7.60
N ALA A 20 14.16 6.90 6.33
CA ALA A 20 13.50 5.64 5.98
C ALA A 20 14.30 4.45 6.52
N GLU A 21 15.62 4.46 6.34
CA GLU A 21 16.47 3.39 6.86
C GLU A 21 16.42 3.32 8.38
N LYS A 22 16.47 4.46 9.05
CA LYS A 22 16.41 4.52 10.53
C LYS A 22 15.11 3.93 11.03
N LEU A 23 13.99 4.28 10.42
CA LEU A 23 12.68 3.77 10.83
C LEU A 23 12.57 2.26 10.57
N ALA A 24 13.01 1.79 9.40
CA ALA A 24 12.98 0.37 9.10
C ALA A 24 13.81 -0.43 10.07
N ARG A 25 14.98 0.08 10.45
CA ARG A 25 15.85 -0.57 11.45
C ARG A 25 15.22 -0.58 12.84
N LEU A 26 14.58 0.52 13.22
CA LEU A 26 13.90 0.61 14.51
C LEU A 26 12.80 -0.43 14.62
N LEU A 27 11.92 -0.49 13.60
CA LEU A 27 10.82 -1.44 13.58
C LEU A 27 11.33 -2.89 13.57
N SER A 28 12.40 -3.13 12.81
CA SER A 28 12.99 -4.46 12.74
C SER A 28 13.58 -4.88 14.09
N THR A 29 14.24 -3.96 14.78
CA THR A 29 14.83 -4.21 16.09
C THR A 29 13.75 -4.44 17.16
N LEU A 30 12.71 -3.61 17.15
CA LEU A 30 11.65 -3.70 18.15
C LEU A 30 10.88 -5.01 18.04
N PHE A 31 10.61 -5.45 16.82
CA PHE A 31 9.67 -6.55 16.57
C PHE A 31 10.30 -7.79 15.95
N ASN A 32 11.63 -7.87 15.97
CA ASN A 32 12.38 -9.01 15.43
C ASN A 32 12.05 -9.30 13.97
N LEU A 33 12.05 -8.24 13.16
CA LEU A 33 11.76 -8.34 11.73
C LEU A 33 13.06 -8.31 10.94
N GLU A 34 13.01 -8.82 9.70
CA GLU A 34 14.14 -8.77 8.79
C GLU A 34 14.12 -7.46 8.01
N PRO A 35 15.15 -6.60 8.15
CA PRO A 35 15.24 -5.40 7.33
C PRO A 35 15.65 -5.75 5.90
N ARG A 36 15.13 -4.96 4.93
CA ARG A 36 15.45 -5.17 3.52
C ARG A 36 15.54 -3.82 2.82
N HIS A 37 16.56 -3.63 2.02
CA HIS A 37 16.71 -2.43 1.20
C HIS A 37 15.93 -2.59 -0.11
N GLY A 38 15.26 -1.53 -0.51
CA GLY A 38 14.61 -1.45 -1.80
C GLY A 38 15.02 -0.17 -2.52
N GLN A 39 14.58 -0.02 -3.75
CA GLN A 39 14.91 1.14 -4.56
C GLN A 39 14.21 2.42 -4.05
N LYS A 40 12.93 2.32 -3.77
CA LYS A 40 12.12 3.47 -3.34
C LYS A 40 11.79 3.46 -1.86
N SER A 41 12.08 2.38 -1.18
CA SER A 41 11.67 2.16 0.20
C SER A 41 12.69 1.32 0.95
N GLU A 42 12.66 1.42 2.27
CA GLU A 42 13.34 0.52 3.17
C GLU A 42 12.28 -0.28 3.92
N PHE A 43 12.47 -1.59 4.03
CA PHE A 43 11.45 -2.47 4.57
C PHE A 43 11.83 -3.00 5.94
N GLY A 44 10.86 -3.02 6.86
CA GLY A 44 10.96 -3.72 8.12
C GLY A 44 9.98 -4.89 8.10
N GLY A 45 10.48 -6.10 7.85
CA GLY A 45 9.64 -7.28 7.70
C GLY A 45 8.71 -7.18 6.50
N PRO A 46 7.64 -8.00 6.47
CA PRO A 46 6.73 -8.03 5.33
C PRO A 46 5.69 -6.90 5.32
N TYR A 47 5.48 -6.19 6.46
CA TYR A 47 4.37 -5.27 6.57
C TYR A 47 4.74 -3.80 6.56
N PHE A 48 5.98 -3.43 6.86
CA PHE A 48 6.35 -2.02 6.96
C PHE A 48 7.23 -1.59 5.79
N GLU A 49 6.71 -0.66 5.00
CA GLU A 49 7.43 -0.06 3.89
C GLU A 49 7.71 1.40 4.25
N CYS A 50 8.97 1.71 4.55
CA CYS A 50 9.37 3.08 4.88
C CYS A 50 9.81 3.79 3.61
N MET A 51 9.01 4.75 3.15
CA MET A 51 9.24 5.43 1.88
C MET A 51 10.43 6.38 1.99
N LYS A 52 11.34 6.33 1.03
CA LYS A 52 12.52 7.21 0.99
C LYS A 52 12.17 8.64 0.63
N ALA A 53 10.98 8.86 0.07
CA ALA A 53 10.41 10.16 -0.19
C ALA A 53 8.91 10.05 -0.03
N PRO A 54 8.23 11.13 0.40
CA PRO A 54 6.77 11.08 0.54
C PRO A 54 6.09 10.71 -0.77
N PHE A 55 5.05 9.88 -0.66
CA PHE A 55 4.22 9.50 -1.79
C PHE A 55 2.77 9.82 -1.42
N LEU A 56 1.79 9.12 -2.00
CA LEU A 56 0.38 9.40 -1.72
C LEU A 56 0.05 9.21 -0.25
N GLY A 57 -0.88 10.05 0.25
CA GLY A 57 -1.26 10.09 1.65
C GLY A 57 -0.38 11.04 2.46
N THR A 58 -0.96 11.71 3.44
CA THR A 58 -0.21 12.62 4.32
C THR A 58 0.83 11.85 5.14
N ASN A 59 0.41 10.74 5.72
CA ASN A 59 1.27 9.93 6.58
C ASN A 59 1.82 8.69 5.87
N GLY A 60 1.22 8.30 4.79
CA GLY A 60 1.59 7.10 4.06
C GLY A 60 0.41 6.43 3.40
N HIS A 61 0.51 5.12 3.21
CA HIS A 61 -0.55 4.37 2.54
C HIS A 61 -0.76 3.02 3.19
N ILE A 62 -1.98 2.51 3.06
CA ILE A 62 -2.36 1.18 3.49
C ILE A 62 -2.66 0.37 2.24
N ALA A 63 -1.97 -0.74 2.07
CA ALA A 63 -2.18 -1.65 0.96
C ALA A 63 -2.90 -2.89 1.43
N MET A 64 -4.05 -3.18 0.82
CA MET A 64 -4.80 -4.40 1.04
C MET A 64 -4.74 -5.26 -0.20
N ARG A 65 -4.78 -6.57 -0.06
CA ARG A 65 -4.82 -7.48 -1.19
C ARG A 65 -6.09 -8.32 -1.18
N THR A 66 -6.51 -8.74 -2.35
CA THR A 66 -7.74 -9.51 -2.51
C THR A 66 -7.55 -10.55 -3.63
N PRO A 67 -8.20 -11.72 -3.53
CA PRO A 67 -8.13 -12.72 -4.59
C PRO A 67 -8.75 -12.30 -5.93
N ASP A 68 -9.70 -11.33 -5.91
CA ASP A 68 -10.36 -10.87 -7.13
C ASP A 68 -10.54 -9.35 -7.07
N LEU A 69 -9.55 -8.63 -7.58
CA LEU A 69 -9.55 -7.17 -7.54
C LEU A 69 -10.67 -6.57 -8.40
N THR A 70 -10.98 -7.18 -9.53
CA THR A 70 -12.06 -6.69 -10.39
C THR A 70 -13.39 -6.69 -9.62
N ALA A 71 -13.70 -7.78 -8.93
CA ALA A 71 -14.91 -7.88 -8.12
C ALA A 71 -14.85 -6.92 -6.92
N ALA A 72 -13.69 -6.76 -6.31
CA ALA A 72 -13.52 -5.87 -5.17
C ALA A 72 -13.77 -4.41 -5.55
N VAL A 73 -13.30 -3.97 -6.71
CA VAL A 73 -13.55 -2.62 -7.21
C VAL A 73 -15.07 -2.38 -7.33
N GLU A 74 -15.78 -3.34 -7.91
CA GLU A 74 -17.24 -3.21 -8.04
C GLU A 74 -17.94 -3.18 -6.67
N GLU A 75 -17.51 -4.05 -5.74
CA GLU A 75 -18.09 -4.06 -4.41
C GLU A 75 -17.90 -2.71 -3.70
N LEU A 76 -16.70 -2.14 -3.79
CA LEU A 76 -16.41 -0.87 -3.14
C LEU A 76 -17.16 0.30 -3.79
N LYS A 77 -17.32 0.26 -5.12
CA LYS A 77 -18.16 1.25 -5.81
C LYS A 77 -19.61 1.19 -5.32
N GLU A 78 -20.15 -0.01 -5.14
CA GLU A 78 -21.50 -0.19 -4.62
C GLU A 78 -21.64 0.37 -3.19
N LYS A 79 -20.57 0.34 -2.42
CA LYS A 79 -20.54 0.92 -1.07
C LYS A 79 -20.38 2.44 -1.07
N GLY A 80 -20.25 3.06 -2.25
CA GLY A 80 -20.16 4.50 -2.40
C GLY A 80 -18.76 5.07 -2.51
N PHE A 81 -17.75 4.22 -2.72
CA PHE A 81 -16.37 4.68 -2.86
C PHE A 81 -15.99 4.82 -4.33
N SER A 82 -15.05 5.70 -4.61
CA SER A 82 -14.53 5.92 -5.94
C SER A 82 -13.03 5.66 -6.01
N PHE A 83 -12.53 5.45 -7.20
CA PHE A 83 -11.13 5.09 -7.44
C PHE A 83 -10.45 6.11 -8.32
N ASN A 84 -9.18 6.35 -8.05
CA ASN A 84 -8.33 7.17 -8.91
C ASN A 84 -7.76 6.25 -9.99
N MET A 85 -8.42 6.21 -11.13
CA MET A 85 -8.03 5.30 -12.21
C MET A 85 -6.69 5.66 -12.85
N ASP A 86 -6.18 6.87 -12.63
CA ASP A 86 -4.83 7.25 -13.07
C ASP A 86 -3.76 6.44 -12.34
N THR A 87 -4.08 5.89 -11.18
CA THR A 87 -3.15 5.04 -10.41
C THR A 87 -3.28 3.55 -10.77
N ALA A 88 -4.25 3.20 -11.61
CA ALA A 88 -4.51 1.79 -11.93
C ALA A 88 -3.36 1.19 -12.72
N ALA A 89 -2.91 0.02 -12.29
CA ALA A 89 -1.94 -0.78 -13.01
C ALA A 89 -2.60 -2.06 -13.51
N TYR A 90 -2.14 -2.56 -14.65
CA TYR A 90 -2.75 -3.70 -15.31
C TYR A 90 -1.70 -4.75 -15.66
N THR A 91 -2.14 -6.00 -15.76
CA THR A 91 -1.31 -7.08 -16.28
C THR A 91 -1.19 -6.93 -17.81
N ASP A 92 -0.30 -7.73 -18.42
CA ASP A 92 -0.16 -7.75 -19.87
C ASP A 92 -1.46 -8.15 -20.57
N GLU A 93 -2.32 -8.95 -19.90
CA GLU A 93 -3.62 -9.35 -20.43
C GLU A 93 -4.70 -8.30 -20.19
N GLY A 94 -4.36 -7.16 -19.60
CA GLY A 94 -5.30 -6.09 -19.35
C GLY A 94 -6.15 -6.23 -18.08
N LYS A 95 -5.79 -7.14 -17.18
CA LYS A 95 -6.47 -7.27 -15.89
C LYS A 95 -5.90 -6.27 -14.89
N ILE A 96 -6.78 -5.64 -14.12
CA ILE A 96 -6.34 -4.71 -13.09
C ILE A 96 -5.60 -5.46 -11.98
N LYS A 97 -4.44 -4.94 -11.57
CA LYS A 97 -3.63 -5.56 -10.53
C LYS A 97 -3.36 -4.65 -9.34
N ASN A 98 -3.63 -3.34 -9.46
CA ASN A 98 -3.47 -2.38 -8.37
C ASN A 98 -4.22 -1.10 -8.69
N VAL A 99 -4.84 -0.48 -7.67
CA VAL A 99 -5.52 0.81 -7.84
C VAL A 99 -5.71 1.47 -6.49
N TYR A 100 -5.59 2.80 -6.45
CA TYR A 100 -5.86 3.58 -5.24
C TYR A 100 -7.31 4.07 -5.22
N LEU A 101 -7.91 4.11 -4.01
CA LEU A 101 -9.14 4.85 -3.81
C LEU A 101 -8.85 6.35 -3.90
N ASP A 102 -9.88 7.13 -4.23
CA ASP A 102 -9.78 8.59 -4.17
C ASP A 102 -9.72 9.05 -2.72
N GLY A 103 -8.87 10.04 -2.44
CA GLY A 103 -8.80 10.71 -1.16
C GLY A 103 -7.91 10.03 -0.14
N GLU A 104 -8.01 10.51 1.08
CA GLU A 104 -7.25 10.00 2.22
C GLU A 104 -8.20 9.61 3.34
N PHE A 105 -7.76 8.67 4.14
CA PHE A 105 -8.55 8.11 5.24
C PHE A 105 -7.64 8.07 6.47
N GLY A 106 -7.92 8.96 7.44
CA GLY A 106 -7.06 9.08 8.62
C GLY A 106 -5.62 9.49 8.30
N GLY A 107 -5.43 10.24 7.21
CA GLY A 107 -4.11 10.66 6.76
C GLY A 107 -3.40 9.63 5.89
N PHE A 108 -4.06 8.53 5.52
CA PHE A 108 -3.47 7.47 4.69
C PHE A 108 -4.22 7.34 3.37
N ALA A 109 -3.47 7.20 2.29
CA ALA A 109 -4.03 6.72 1.02
C ALA A 109 -4.28 5.22 1.16
N ILE A 110 -5.24 4.70 0.43
CA ILE A 110 -5.55 3.25 0.46
C ILE A 110 -5.50 2.71 -0.96
N HIS A 111 -4.74 1.63 -1.16
CA HIS A 111 -4.80 0.93 -2.44
C HIS A 111 -5.08 -0.55 -2.24
N ILE A 112 -5.65 -1.14 -3.28
CA ILE A 112 -6.03 -2.54 -3.30
C ILE A 112 -5.22 -3.23 -4.38
N MET A 113 -4.67 -4.38 -4.05
CA MET A 113 -3.81 -5.16 -4.94
C MET A 113 -4.42 -6.53 -5.21
N GLN A 114 -4.20 -7.00 -6.41
CA GLN A 114 -4.54 -8.38 -6.76
C GLN A 114 -3.56 -9.32 -6.08
N LYS A 115 -4.08 -10.28 -5.33
CA LYS A 115 -3.28 -11.32 -4.70
C LYS A 115 -2.77 -12.32 -5.72
#